data_513e48b85c6a7a98d238c68f77711a20
#
_entry.id   513e48b85c6a7a98d238c68f77711a20
#
_cell.length_a   1.000
_cell.length_b   1.000
_cell.length_c   1.000
_cell.angle_alpha   90.00
_cell.angle_beta   90.00
_cell.angle_gamma   90.00
#
_symmetry.space_group_name_H-M   'P 1'
#
loop_
_entity.id
_entity.type
_entity.pdbx_description
1 polymer ?
#
loop_
_entity_poly.entity_id
_entity_poly.type
_entity_poly.pdbx_seq_one_letter_code
_entity_poly.pdbx_strand_id
1 'polypeptide(L)'
;MIDIKKFFKELIDGKGKEAETEFLPAILEVIETPPSPTGRLIMWTMLFILVVAFVWSVFGHINEVAVAPGKVIPTGQVKTIQVKNKSIVKEIHVKEGQHVEKGEVLVVMDPTSTDADSDSLNKRAAYYALDIQRLEAELNGTPFSPKSDPNLELKDITAEQSLYQSRVSQHRAEMEAAVNAVNQKEAALNAERVNFNKYDEMLAIAREKERRLIELSKENAISEFQLFEQTSQRINYEKTAAAQLDLISRAEAELSEAKSKLSNIEATYKKDVMASLVESRKQYY
;
A
#
# COMPACT_ATOMS: atom_id res chain seq x y z
N MET A 1 76.60 25.49 -7.81
CA MET A 1 76.72 24.95 -6.45
C MET A 1 76.62 26.17 -5.55
N ILE A 2 75.42 26.39 -4.99
CA ILE A 2 75.12 27.53 -4.12
C ILE A 2 75.76 27.26 -2.79
N ASP A 3 76.64 28.17 -2.35
CA ASP A 3 77.42 28.01 -1.12
C ASP A 3 76.52 28.20 0.10
N ILE A 4 75.94 27.09 0.56
CA ILE A 4 74.94 26.99 1.66
C ILE A 4 75.55 27.60 2.97
N LYS A 5 76.85 27.57 3.15
CA LYS A 5 77.51 28.18 4.32
C LYS A 5 77.44 29.70 4.34
N LYS A 6 77.47 30.35 3.16
CA LYS A 6 77.35 31.79 3.04
C LYS A 6 75.91 32.27 3.27
N PHE A 7 74.96 31.49 2.80
CA PHE A 7 73.53 31.75 3.00
C PHE A 7 73.14 31.60 4.49
N PHE A 8 73.64 30.58 5.15
CA PHE A 8 73.38 30.38 6.61
C PHE A 8 74.07 31.45 7.48
N LYS A 9 75.24 31.97 7.10
CA LYS A 9 75.95 33.01 7.82
C LYS A 9 75.27 34.38 7.72
N GLU A 10 74.71 34.73 6.60
CA GLU A 10 73.89 35.94 6.42
C GLU A 10 72.53 35.86 7.16
N LEU A 11 71.99 34.68 7.38
CA LEU A 11 70.72 34.46 8.09
C LEU A 11 70.91 34.61 9.61
N ILE A 12 72.07 34.34 10.14
CA ILE A 12 72.39 34.37 11.60
C ILE A 12 72.95 35.73 12.02
N ASP A 13 73.76 36.43 11.17
CA ASP A 13 74.31 37.76 11.41
C ASP A 13 73.39 38.86 10.92
N GLY A 14 72.18 38.89 11.46
CA GLY A 14 71.28 40.06 11.34
C GLY A 14 71.89 41.21 12.14
N LYS A 15 72.78 42.02 11.53
CA LYS A 15 73.18 43.35 12.02
C LYS A 15 71.95 44.27 12.07
N GLY A 16 71.19 44.12 13.15
CA GLY A 16 70.15 45.03 13.53
C GLY A 16 70.69 46.17 14.37
N LYS A 17 70.30 47.35 14.08
CA LYS A 17 70.50 48.57 14.79
C LYS A 17 70.07 48.47 16.22
N GLU A 18 70.99 48.17 17.14
CA GLU A 18 70.73 48.18 18.58
C GLU A 18 70.95 49.56 19.25
N ALA A 19 71.22 50.61 18.50
CA ALA A 19 71.66 51.92 19.07
C ALA A 19 70.60 53.02 19.06
N GLU A 20 69.41 52.82 18.56
CA GLU A 20 68.43 53.94 18.41
C GLU A 20 67.10 53.70 19.21
N THR A 21 66.97 52.61 19.95
CA THR A 21 65.67 52.27 20.60
C THR A 21 65.64 52.64 22.10
N GLU A 22 66.71 53.12 22.70
CA GLU A 22 66.85 53.35 24.16
C GLU A 22 66.11 54.62 24.66
N PHE A 23 65.48 55.40 23.77
CA PHE A 23 64.76 56.64 24.13
C PHE A 23 63.32 56.74 23.67
N LEU A 24 62.69 55.63 23.32
CA LEU A 24 61.27 55.61 22.87
C LEU A 24 60.30 55.28 24.01
N PRO A 25 59.12 55.86 24.07
CA PRO A 25 58.07 55.50 25.02
C PRO A 25 57.74 54.00 24.94
N ALA A 26 57.52 53.35 26.09
CA ALA A 26 57.33 51.90 26.28
C ALA A 26 56.34 51.18 25.36
N ILE A 27 55.44 51.93 24.69
CA ILE A 27 54.47 51.37 23.72
C ILE A 27 55.07 51.20 22.31
N LEU A 28 56.04 52.04 21.94
CA LEU A 28 56.71 51.97 20.62
C LEU A 28 57.90 51.00 20.60
N GLU A 29 58.53 50.77 21.76
CA GLU A 29 59.61 49.82 21.93
C GLU A 29 59.20 48.37 21.59
N VAL A 30 57.95 48.01 21.92
CA VAL A 30 57.43 46.65 21.62
C VAL A 30 57.11 46.41 20.15
N ILE A 31 56.84 47.49 19.38
CA ILE A 31 56.50 47.38 17.96
C ILE A 31 57.71 47.35 17.07
N GLU A 32 58.83 48.01 17.44
CA GLU A 32 60.06 48.12 16.63
C GLU A 32 61.19 47.16 17.02
N THR A 33 61.03 46.38 18.08
CA THR A 33 62.07 45.40 18.42
C THR A 33 62.12 44.27 17.38
N PRO A 34 63.21 44.08 16.69
CA PRO A 34 63.33 42.95 15.73
C PRO A 34 63.24 41.64 16.47
N PRO A 35 62.51 40.65 15.92
CA PRO A 35 62.36 39.36 16.56
C PRO A 35 63.73 38.74 16.88
N SER A 36 63.90 38.25 18.12
CA SER A 36 65.11 37.67 18.61
C SER A 36 65.70 36.60 17.64
N PRO A 37 67.02 36.60 17.44
CA PRO A 37 67.61 35.60 16.51
C PRO A 37 67.31 34.16 16.92
N THR A 38 67.11 33.89 18.21
CA THR A 38 66.67 32.59 18.75
C THR A 38 65.26 32.23 18.31
N GLY A 39 64.29 33.21 18.23
CA GLY A 39 62.95 32.94 17.74
C GLY A 39 62.92 32.59 16.25
N ARG A 40 63.76 33.25 15.45
CA ARG A 40 63.91 32.93 14.01
C ARG A 40 64.51 31.54 13.82
N LEU A 41 65.49 31.16 14.61
CA LEU A 41 66.09 29.81 14.54
C LEU A 41 65.09 28.74 14.88
N ILE A 42 64.27 28.91 15.93
CA ILE A 42 63.21 27.97 16.31
C ILE A 42 62.11 27.88 15.20
N MET A 43 61.73 29.01 14.62
CA MET A 43 60.76 29.01 13.52
C MET A 43 61.32 28.25 12.28
N TRP A 44 62.58 28.48 11.90
CA TRP A 44 63.19 27.76 10.78
C TRP A 44 63.43 26.28 11.05
N THR A 45 63.76 25.88 12.28
CA THR A 45 63.88 24.48 12.66
C THR A 45 62.53 23.78 12.63
N MET A 46 61.46 24.45 13.10
CA MET A 46 60.13 23.91 13.07
C MET A 46 59.61 23.73 11.63
N LEU A 47 59.87 24.76 10.76
CA LEU A 47 59.54 24.67 9.34
C LEU A 47 60.32 23.52 8.67
N PHE A 48 61.61 23.36 8.99
CA PHE A 48 62.46 22.30 8.45
C PHE A 48 61.93 20.90 8.84
N ILE A 49 61.55 20.71 10.10
CA ILE A 49 60.96 19.44 10.56
C ILE A 49 59.66 19.17 9.79
N LEU A 50 58.83 20.18 9.61
CA LEU A 50 57.56 20.05 8.88
C LEU A 50 57.77 19.65 7.42
N VAL A 51 58.74 20.28 6.77
CA VAL A 51 59.14 19.95 5.37
C VAL A 51 59.69 18.51 5.30
N VAL A 52 60.55 18.11 6.25
CA VAL A 52 61.09 16.75 6.28
C VAL A 52 59.98 15.73 6.51
N ALA A 53 59.05 16.01 7.43
CA ALA A 53 57.86 15.16 7.67
C ALA A 53 56.97 15.04 6.44
N PHE A 54 56.77 16.16 5.73
CA PHE A 54 56.01 16.19 4.47
C PHE A 54 56.70 15.37 3.37
N VAL A 55 58.01 15.58 3.18
CA VAL A 55 58.78 14.77 2.23
C VAL A 55 58.77 13.29 2.57
N TRP A 56 58.93 12.98 3.84
CA TRP A 56 58.82 11.58 4.27
C TRP A 56 57.43 11.00 4.06
N SER A 57 56.37 11.80 4.28
CA SER A 57 55.00 11.36 4.02
C SER A 57 54.72 11.04 2.53
N VAL A 58 55.37 11.80 1.64
CA VAL A 58 55.23 11.60 0.16
C VAL A 58 56.09 10.42 -0.33
N PHE A 59 57.28 10.23 0.22
CA PHE A 59 58.23 9.20 -0.24
C PHE A 59 58.26 7.99 0.64
N GLY A 60 57.61 8.02 1.82
CA GLY A 60 57.55 6.90 2.74
C GLY A 60 56.74 5.75 2.20
N HIS A 61 57.34 4.62 1.97
CA HIS A 61 56.64 3.40 1.58
C HIS A 61 56.37 2.59 2.83
N ILE A 62 55.09 2.33 3.09
CA ILE A 62 54.68 1.41 4.15
C ILE A 62 54.42 0.06 3.49
N ASN A 63 55.12 -0.96 3.94
CA ASN A 63 54.82 -2.30 3.47
C ASN A 63 53.56 -2.81 4.18
N GLU A 64 52.44 -2.84 3.50
CA GLU A 64 51.25 -3.55 3.98
C GLU A 64 51.44 -5.05 3.73
N VAL A 65 51.55 -5.78 4.78
CA VAL A 65 51.56 -7.23 4.72
C VAL A 65 50.13 -7.71 4.99
N ALA A 66 49.42 -8.05 3.93
CA ALA A 66 48.13 -8.73 4.03
C ALA A 66 48.41 -10.23 4.31
N VAL A 67 48.20 -10.65 5.53
CA VAL A 67 48.25 -12.07 5.87
C VAL A 67 46.87 -12.66 5.61
N ALA A 68 46.71 -13.32 4.48
CA ALA A 68 45.50 -14.12 4.22
C ALA A 68 45.71 -15.54 4.78
N PRO A 69 44.99 -15.94 5.83
CA PRO A 69 45.00 -17.31 6.27
C PRO A 69 44.32 -18.19 5.21
N GLY A 70 45.09 -18.92 4.48
CA GLY A 70 44.63 -19.89 3.49
C GLY A 70 44.77 -21.31 4.02
N LYS A 71 43.71 -22.12 3.84
CA LYS A 71 43.77 -23.57 4.07
C LYS A 71 43.94 -24.23 2.70
N VAL A 72 44.98 -25.01 2.54
CA VAL A 72 45.15 -25.83 1.33
C VAL A 72 44.10 -26.93 1.38
N ILE A 73 43.12 -26.82 0.48
CA ILE A 73 42.09 -27.85 0.32
C ILE A 73 42.52 -28.72 -0.85
N PRO A 74 42.55 -30.04 -0.67
CA PRO A 74 42.84 -30.96 -1.80
C PRO A 74 41.79 -30.72 -2.92
N THR A 75 42.22 -30.84 -4.17
CA THR A 75 41.44 -30.55 -5.38
C THR A 75 40.22 -31.46 -5.57
N GLY A 76 40.10 -32.50 -4.77
CA GLY A 76 38.95 -33.39 -4.71
C GLY A 76 38.14 -33.12 -3.44
N GLN A 77 37.06 -32.38 -3.54
CA GLN A 77 36.10 -32.28 -2.43
C GLN A 77 35.30 -33.57 -2.33
N VAL A 78 35.26 -34.11 -1.10
CA VAL A 78 34.32 -35.18 -0.79
C VAL A 78 32.90 -34.63 -1.00
N LYS A 79 32.21 -35.15 -2.03
CA LYS A 79 30.81 -34.79 -2.29
C LYS A 79 29.94 -35.74 -1.49
N THR A 80 29.28 -35.19 -0.49
CA THR A 80 28.25 -35.93 0.24
C THR A 80 26.96 -35.92 -0.59
N ILE A 81 26.55 -37.11 -1.00
CA ILE A 81 25.26 -37.28 -1.72
C ILE A 81 24.20 -37.51 -0.66
N GLN A 82 23.21 -36.61 -0.63
CA GLN A 82 22.09 -36.68 0.30
C GLN A 82 20.79 -36.77 -0.50
N VAL A 83 19.88 -37.59 -0.04
CA VAL A 83 18.53 -37.65 -0.58
C VAL A 83 17.76 -36.40 -0.18
N LYS A 84 16.99 -35.85 -1.11
CA LYS A 84 16.19 -34.62 -0.89
C LYS A 84 15.06 -34.87 0.10
N ASN A 85 14.44 -36.02 0.04
CA ASN A 85 13.31 -36.40 0.88
C ASN A 85 13.63 -37.65 1.70
N LYS A 86 13.07 -37.74 2.90
CA LYS A 86 13.18 -38.94 3.74
C LYS A 86 12.41 -40.06 3.06
N SER A 87 13.08 -41.19 2.79
CA SER A 87 12.50 -42.34 2.10
C SER A 87 13.17 -43.63 2.56
N ILE A 88 12.58 -44.75 2.29
CA ILE A 88 13.10 -46.08 2.60
C ILE A 88 13.99 -46.52 1.44
N VAL A 89 15.18 -47.08 1.74
CA VAL A 89 16.06 -47.64 0.73
C VAL A 89 15.48 -48.96 0.23
N LYS A 90 15.29 -49.09 -1.08
CA LYS A 90 14.82 -50.32 -1.72
C LYS A 90 16.01 -51.20 -2.14
N GLU A 91 16.98 -50.62 -2.83
CA GLU A 91 18.15 -51.34 -3.35
C GLU A 91 19.40 -50.44 -3.28
N ILE A 92 20.56 -51.05 -3.01
CA ILE A 92 21.87 -50.42 -3.04
C ILE A 92 22.68 -51.08 -4.14
N HIS A 93 23.06 -50.31 -5.16
CA HIS A 93 23.78 -50.85 -6.32
C HIS A 93 25.30 -50.74 -6.23
N VAL A 94 25.85 -50.12 -5.19
CA VAL A 94 27.28 -49.85 -5.04
C VAL A 94 27.83 -50.43 -3.76
N LYS A 95 29.14 -50.72 -3.76
CA LYS A 95 29.88 -51.20 -2.59
C LYS A 95 30.93 -50.19 -2.17
N GLU A 96 31.36 -50.26 -0.91
CA GLU A 96 32.44 -49.43 -0.45
C GLU A 96 33.74 -49.63 -1.22
N GLY A 97 34.39 -48.55 -1.64
CA GLY A 97 35.60 -48.57 -2.46
C GLY A 97 35.37 -48.70 -3.95
N GLN A 98 34.12 -48.78 -4.42
CA GLN A 98 33.79 -48.89 -5.83
C GLN A 98 33.93 -47.52 -6.53
N HIS A 99 34.54 -47.56 -7.72
CA HIS A 99 34.57 -46.38 -8.59
C HIS A 99 33.19 -46.22 -9.27
N VAL A 100 32.67 -44.96 -9.23
CA VAL A 100 31.36 -44.64 -9.79
C VAL A 100 31.50 -43.52 -10.81
N GLU A 101 30.71 -43.58 -11.85
CA GLU A 101 30.69 -42.58 -12.92
C GLU A 101 29.63 -41.48 -12.63
N LYS A 102 29.77 -40.36 -13.33
CA LYS A 102 28.82 -39.27 -13.21
C LYS A 102 27.44 -39.68 -13.82
N GLY A 103 26.42 -39.73 -12.96
CA GLY A 103 25.07 -40.14 -13.36
C GLY A 103 24.74 -41.61 -13.09
N GLU A 104 25.68 -42.37 -12.53
CA GLU A 104 25.44 -43.76 -12.11
C GLU A 104 24.48 -43.81 -10.92
N VAL A 105 23.53 -44.77 -10.97
CA VAL A 105 22.55 -45.01 -9.92
C VAL A 105 23.22 -45.73 -8.75
N LEU A 106 23.30 -45.08 -7.61
CA LEU A 106 23.96 -45.59 -6.38
C LEU A 106 22.96 -46.34 -5.50
N VAL A 107 21.77 -45.73 -5.30
CA VAL A 107 20.73 -46.23 -4.39
C VAL A 107 19.38 -46.03 -5.06
N VAL A 108 18.52 -47.02 -5.01
CA VAL A 108 17.11 -46.90 -5.39
C VAL A 108 16.27 -46.80 -4.13
N MET A 109 15.47 -45.74 -4.07
CA MET A 109 14.57 -45.49 -2.95
C MET A 109 13.19 -46.09 -3.24
N ASP A 110 12.46 -46.46 -2.21
CA ASP A 110 11.07 -46.93 -2.35
C ASP A 110 10.17 -45.73 -2.69
N PRO A 111 9.50 -45.72 -3.84
CA PRO A 111 8.63 -44.62 -4.27
C PRO A 111 7.26 -44.62 -3.57
N THR A 112 6.86 -45.70 -2.88
CA THR A 112 5.48 -45.89 -2.39
C THR A 112 4.94 -44.73 -1.55
N SER A 113 5.76 -44.18 -0.65
CA SER A 113 5.33 -43.00 0.14
C SER A 113 5.29 -41.73 -0.70
N THR A 114 6.23 -41.58 -1.64
CA THR A 114 6.32 -40.41 -2.53
C THR A 114 5.19 -40.42 -3.55
N ASP A 115 4.81 -41.58 -4.05
CA ASP A 115 3.70 -41.76 -4.99
C ASP A 115 2.36 -41.43 -4.30
N ALA A 116 2.16 -41.95 -3.06
CA ALA A 116 0.97 -41.62 -2.26
C ALA A 116 0.88 -40.10 -1.91
N ASP A 117 2.01 -39.46 -1.58
CA ASP A 117 2.08 -38.02 -1.34
C ASP A 117 1.79 -37.25 -2.63
N SER A 118 2.34 -37.68 -3.76
CA SER A 118 2.11 -37.09 -5.09
C SER A 118 0.63 -37.18 -5.48
N ASP A 119 0.01 -38.36 -5.32
CA ASP A 119 -1.41 -38.54 -5.57
C ASP A 119 -2.30 -37.66 -4.68
N SER A 120 -1.94 -37.54 -3.42
CA SER A 120 -2.64 -36.64 -2.47
C SER A 120 -2.52 -35.18 -2.89
N LEU A 121 -1.34 -34.75 -3.30
CA LEU A 121 -1.09 -33.37 -3.79
C LEU A 121 -1.86 -33.11 -5.10
N ASN A 122 -1.83 -34.07 -6.04
CA ASN A 122 -2.58 -33.96 -7.30
C ASN A 122 -4.09 -33.85 -7.08
N LYS A 123 -4.64 -34.63 -6.15
CA LYS A 123 -6.07 -34.55 -5.77
C LYS A 123 -6.40 -33.21 -5.16
N ARG A 124 -5.56 -32.69 -4.26
CA ARG A 124 -5.75 -31.35 -3.67
C ARG A 124 -5.68 -30.26 -4.74
N ALA A 125 -4.68 -30.32 -5.62
CA ALA A 125 -4.56 -29.36 -6.71
C ALA A 125 -5.80 -29.39 -7.63
N ALA A 126 -6.26 -30.58 -8.02
CA ALA A 126 -7.47 -30.73 -8.81
C ALA A 126 -8.70 -30.14 -8.11
N TYR A 127 -8.86 -30.40 -6.80
CA TYR A 127 -9.95 -29.83 -6.01
C TYR A 127 -9.90 -28.30 -5.98
N TYR A 128 -8.73 -27.69 -5.68
CA TYR A 128 -8.63 -26.23 -5.67
C TYR A 128 -8.80 -25.64 -7.08
N ALA A 129 -8.37 -26.34 -8.12
CA ALA A 129 -8.63 -25.91 -9.50
C ALA A 129 -10.14 -25.89 -9.82
N LEU A 130 -10.90 -26.87 -9.31
CA LEU A 130 -12.35 -26.92 -9.44
C LEU A 130 -13.02 -25.77 -8.67
N ASP A 131 -12.61 -25.53 -7.42
CA ASP A 131 -13.10 -24.44 -6.59
C ASP A 131 -12.82 -23.06 -7.23
N ILE A 132 -11.62 -22.87 -7.78
CA ILE A 132 -11.25 -21.64 -8.53
C ILE A 132 -12.20 -21.46 -9.73
N GLN A 133 -12.46 -22.52 -10.52
CA GLN A 133 -13.39 -22.42 -11.66
C GLN A 133 -14.81 -22.02 -11.21
N ARG A 134 -15.28 -22.56 -10.09
CA ARG A 134 -16.58 -22.19 -9.51
C ARG A 134 -16.61 -20.71 -9.09
N LEU A 135 -15.59 -20.26 -8.36
CA LEU A 135 -15.50 -18.89 -7.87
C LEU A 135 -15.36 -17.89 -9.02
N GLU A 136 -14.63 -18.24 -10.07
CA GLU A 136 -14.55 -17.43 -11.28
C GLU A 136 -15.88 -17.35 -12.02
N ALA A 137 -16.64 -18.47 -12.08
CA ALA A 137 -17.99 -18.48 -12.64
C ALA A 137 -18.95 -17.61 -11.82
N GLU A 138 -18.88 -17.66 -10.48
CA GLU A 138 -19.67 -16.80 -9.59
C GLU A 138 -19.33 -15.31 -9.80
N LEU A 139 -18.03 -14.97 -9.88
CA LEU A 139 -17.56 -13.60 -10.04
C LEU A 139 -17.97 -12.99 -11.37
N ASN A 140 -17.88 -13.79 -12.44
CA ASN A 140 -18.20 -13.37 -13.81
C ASN A 140 -19.69 -13.52 -14.17
N GLY A 141 -20.50 -14.13 -13.30
CA GLY A 141 -21.90 -14.39 -13.57
C GLY A 141 -22.13 -15.38 -14.71
N THR A 142 -21.15 -16.26 -14.97
CA THR A 142 -21.20 -17.27 -16.01
C THR A 142 -21.65 -18.62 -15.46
N PRO A 143 -22.30 -19.49 -16.24
CA PRO A 143 -22.63 -20.82 -15.79
C PRO A 143 -21.38 -21.62 -15.40
N PHE A 144 -21.42 -22.27 -14.26
CA PHE A 144 -20.34 -23.15 -13.82
C PHE A 144 -20.39 -24.47 -14.60
N SER A 145 -19.35 -24.71 -15.41
CA SER A 145 -19.17 -25.92 -16.19
C SER A 145 -17.82 -26.55 -15.85
N PRO A 146 -17.79 -27.46 -14.89
CA PRO A 146 -16.53 -28.06 -14.42
C PRO A 146 -15.87 -28.87 -15.53
N LYS A 147 -14.55 -28.71 -15.66
CA LYS A 147 -13.74 -29.55 -16.55
C LYS A 147 -13.50 -30.89 -15.87
N SER A 148 -13.61 -31.98 -16.64
CA SER A 148 -13.29 -33.32 -16.13
C SER A 148 -11.78 -33.40 -15.84
N ASP A 149 -11.43 -33.85 -14.65
CA ASP A 149 -10.06 -34.15 -14.21
C ASP A 149 -10.06 -35.58 -13.63
N PRO A 150 -9.11 -36.45 -14.03
CA PRO A 150 -9.04 -37.82 -13.52
C PRO A 150 -8.75 -37.90 -12.00
N ASN A 151 -8.24 -36.84 -11.39
CA ASN A 151 -7.96 -36.77 -9.96
C ASN A 151 -9.17 -36.30 -9.13
N LEU A 152 -10.30 -35.93 -9.76
CA LEU A 152 -11.53 -35.51 -9.10
C LEU A 152 -12.53 -36.66 -9.02
N GLU A 153 -13.13 -36.80 -7.85
CA GLU A 153 -14.24 -37.71 -7.66
C GLU A 153 -15.55 -37.03 -8.11
N LEU A 154 -16.48 -37.82 -8.64
CA LEU A 154 -17.80 -37.32 -9.06
C LEU A 154 -18.54 -36.60 -7.91
N LYS A 155 -18.35 -37.07 -6.68
CA LYS A 155 -18.94 -36.43 -5.49
C LYS A 155 -18.47 -34.99 -5.29
N ASP A 156 -17.18 -34.69 -5.57
CA ASP A 156 -16.61 -33.36 -5.39
C ASP A 156 -17.19 -32.40 -6.46
N ILE A 157 -17.30 -32.87 -7.70
CA ILE A 157 -17.93 -32.10 -8.78
C ILE A 157 -19.39 -31.78 -8.46
N THR A 158 -20.15 -32.78 -7.98
CA THR A 158 -21.57 -32.57 -7.65
C THR A 158 -21.75 -31.67 -6.43
N ALA A 159 -20.86 -31.75 -5.44
CA ALA A 159 -20.87 -30.86 -4.29
C ALA A 159 -20.61 -29.40 -4.71
N GLU A 160 -19.61 -29.15 -5.52
CA GLU A 160 -19.29 -27.80 -6.02
C GLU A 160 -20.39 -27.24 -6.93
N GLN A 161 -21.03 -28.08 -7.75
CA GLN A 161 -22.19 -27.64 -8.54
C GLN A 161 -23.38 -27.24 -7.65
N SER A 162 -23.65 -28.04 -6.61
CA SER A 162 -24.74 -27.75 -5.65
C SER A 162 -24.45 -26.48 -4.86
N LEU A 163 -23.20 -26.29 -4.44
CA LEU A 163 -22.76 -25.08 -3.74
C LEU A 163 -22.90 -23.86 -4.64
N TYR A 164 -22.44 -23.93 -5.90
CA TYR A 164 -22.61 -22.85 -6.88
C TYR A 164 -24.07 -22.47 -7.04
N GLN A 165 -24.95 -23.46 -7.29
CA GLN A 165 -26.39 -23.19 -7.46
C GLN A 165 -27.02 -22.55 -6.22
N SER A 166 -26.67 -23.05 -5.04
CA SER A 166 -27.17 -22.50 -3.77
C SER A 166 -26.73 -21.06 -3.58
N ARG A 167 -25.46 -20.75 -3.75
CA ARG A 167 -24.91 -19.39 -3.57
C ARG A 167 -25.46 -18.39 -4.59
N VAL A 168 -25.52 -18.79 -5.86
CA VAL A 168 -26.07 -17.92 -6.91
C VAL A 168 -27.58 -17.69 -6.70
N SER A 169 -28.34 -18.72 -6.31
CA SER A 169 -29.77 -18.55 -6.04
C SER A 169 -30.03 -17.69 -4.82
N GLN A 170 -29.25 -17.85 -3.76
CA GLN A 170 -29.32 -16.99 -2.57
C GLN A 170 -29.02 -15.54 -2.92
N HIS A 171 -27.89 -15.28 -3.59
CA HIS A 171 -27.52 -13.92 -4.00
C HIS A 171 -28.59 -13.28 -4.89
N ARG A 172 -29.15 -14.04 -5.84
CA ARG A 172 -30.24 -13.58 -6.69
C ARG A 172 -31.50 -13.19 -5.90
N ALA A 173 -31.89 -14.02 -4.92
CA ALA A 173 -33.02 -13.73 -4.06
C ALA A 173 -32.80 -12.46 -3.21
N GLU A 174 -31.61 -12.29 -2.65
CA GLU A 174 -31.24 -11.09 -1.90
C GLU A 174 -31.26 -9.83 -2.78
N MET A 175 -30.71 -9.92 -3.99
CA MET A 175 -30.75 -8.82 -4.97
C MET A 175 -32.18 -8.47 -5.37
N GLU A 176 -33.02 -9.47 -5.64
CA GLU A 176 -34.43 -9.27 -6.02
C GLU A 176 -35.20 -8.60 -4.88
N ALA A 177 -35.02 -9.05 -3.65
CA ALA A 177 -35.62 -8.43 -2.47
C ALA A 177 -35.19 -6.95 -2.32
N ALA A 178 -33.91 -6.65 -2.52
CA ALA A 178 -33.38 -5.30 -2.44
C ALA A 178 -33.92 -4.40 -3.59
N VAL A 179 -34.01 -4.92 -4.81
CA VAL A 179 -34.64 -4.21 -5.95
C VAL A 179 -36.09 -3.89 -5.67
N ASN A 180 -36.84 -4.86 -5.12
CA ASN A 180 -38.24 -4.65 -4.74
C ASN A 180 -38.35 -3.58 -3.64
N ALA A 181 -37.45 -3.54 -2.68
CA ALA A 181 -37.41 -2.48 -1.67
C ALA A 181 -37.14 -1.10 -2.28
N VAL A 182 -36.21 -1.01 -3.25
CA VAL A 182 -35.97 0.25 -3.99
C VAL A 182 -37.24 0.69 -4.73
N ASN A 183 -37.88 -0.20 -5.47
CA ASN A 183 -39.12 0.09 -6.21
C ASN A 183 -40.24 0.56 -5.26
N GLN A 184 -40.37 -0.06 -4.09
CA GLN A 184 -41.33 0.35 -3.07
C GLN A 184 -41.08 1.78 -2.58
N LYS A 185 -39.79 2.12 -2.29
CA LYS A 185 -39.42 3.47 -1.82
C LYS A 185 -39.58 4.51 -2.93
N GLU A 186 -39.31 4.16 -4.17
CA GLU A 186 -39.56 5.03 -5.32
C GLU A 186 -41.04 5.32 -5.52
N ALA A 187 -41.89 4.32 -5.40
CA ALA A 187 -43.35 4.50 -5.45
C ALA A 187 -43.83 5.39 -4.29
N ALA A 188 -43.31 5.23 -3.08
CA ALA A 188 -43.61 6.10 -1.95
C ALA A 188 -43.20 7.54 -2.19
N LEU A 189 -41.99 7.78 -2.69
CA LEU A 189 -41.54 9.12 -3.08
C LEU A 189 -42.47 9.77 -4.13
N ASN A 190 -42.84 9.00 -5.13
CA ASN A 190 -43.77 9.49 -6.17
C ASN A 190 -45.14 9.86 -5.59
N ALA A 191 -45.65 9.09 -4.64
CA ALA A 191 -46.91 9.40 -3.95
C ALA A 191 -46.80 10.74 -3.18
N GLU A 192 -45.70 10.98 -2.46
CA GLU A 192 -45.49 12.24 -1.76
C GLU A 192 -45.33 13.43 -2.72
N ARG A 193 -44.73 13.26 -3.87
CA ARG A 193 -44.63 14.28 -4.91
C ARG A 193 -45.99 14.61 -5.51
N VAL A 194 -46.86 13.62 -5.74
CA VAL A 194 -48.23 13.85 -6.19
C VAL A 194 -49.04 14.60 -5.13
N ASN A 195 -48.87 14.26 -3.85
CA ASN A 195 -49.53 14.98 -2.76
C ASN A 195 -49.04 16.44 -2.68
N PHE A 196 -47.76 16.68 -2.82
CA PHE A 196 -47.22 18.05 -2.87
C PHE A 196 -47.82 18.85 -4.01
N ASN A 197 -47.84 18.33 -5.23
CA ASN A 197 -48.41 19.00 -6.38
C ASN A 197 -49.88 19.36 -6.14
N LYS A 198 -50.67 18.44 -5.56
CA LYS A 198 -52.05 18.69 -5.16
C LYS A 198 -52.16 19.89 -4.22
N TYR A 199 -51.36 19.96 -3.17
CA TYR A 199 -51.43 21.06 -2.22
C TYR A 199 -50.86 22.36 -2.77
N ASP A 200 -49.86 22.33 -3.64
CA ASP A 200 -49.33 23.48 -4.33
C ASP A 200 -50.37 24.11 -5.30
N GLU A 201 -51.08 23.27 -6.05
CA GLU A 201 -52.21 23.70 -6.89
C GLU A 201 -53.35 24.34 -6.05
N MET A 202 -53.71 23.71 -4.90
CA MET A 202 -54.70 24.26 -3.98
C MET A 202 -54.24 25.60 -3.38
N LEU A 203 -52.96 25.74 -3.05
CA LEU A 203 -52.37 26.98 -2.58
C LEU A 203 -52.40 28.06 -3.66
N ALA A 204 -52.12 27.73 -4.92
CA ALA A 204 -52.21 28.68 -6.04
C ALA A 204 -53.62 29.19 -6.21
N ILE A 205 -54.62 28.31 -6.15
CA ILE A 205 -56.03 28.69 -6.22
C ILE A 205 -56.42 29.55 -5.01
N ALA A 206 -55.98 29.19 -3.80
CA ALA A 206 -56.30 29.94 -2.60
C ALA A 206 -55.69 31.35 -2.61
N ARG A 207 -54.48 31.51 -3.12
CA ARG A 207 -53.79 32.81 -3.30
C ARG A 207 -54.53 33.69 -4.30
N GLU A 208 -54.98 33.12 -5.41
CA GLU A 208 -55.75 33.87 -6.40
C GLU A 208 -57.11 34.32 -5.85
N LYS A 209 -57.83 33.45 -5.11
CA LYS A 209 -59.04 33.80 -4.42
C LYS A 209 -58.85 34.93 -3.41
N GLU A 210 -57.82 34.79 -2.55
CA GLU A 210 -57.48 35.83 -1.54
C GLU A 210 -57.21 37.17 -2.22
N ARG A 211 -56.42 37.19 -3.32
CA ARG A 211 -56.13 38.41 -4.09
C ARG A 211 -57.38 39.09 -4.58
N ARG A 212 -58.31 38.31 -5.15
CA ARG A 212 -59.62 38.87 -5.66
C ARG A 212 -60.48 39.38 -4.50
N LEU A 213 -60.55 38.69 -3.37
CA LEU A 213 -61.31 39.13 -2.20
C LEU A 213 -60.71 40.39 -1.58
N ILE A 214 -59.40 40.56 -1.58
CA ILE A 214 -58.72 41.79 -1.13
C ILE A 214 -59.16 42.96 -2.00
N GLU A 215 -59.33 42.81 -3.33
CA GLU A 215 -59.82 43.85 -4.25
C GLU A 215 -61.25 44.19 -3.93
N LEU A 216 -62.13 43.20 -3.76
CA LEU A 216 -63.52 43.38 -3.41
C LEU A 216 -63.76 44.00 -2.02
N SER A 217 -62.87 43.68 -1.06
CA SER A 217 -62.89 44.27 0.30
C SER A 217 -62.61 45.77 0.29
N LYS A 218 -61.77 46.27 -0.60
CA LYS A 218 -61.46 47.68 -0.79
C LYS A 218 -62.73 48.47 -1.28
N GLU A 219 -63.61 47.78 -2.02
CA GLU A 219 -64.85 48.32 -2.51
C GLU A 219 -66.04 48.14 -1.52
N ASN A 220 -65.77 47.64 -0.28
CA ASN A 220 -66.77 47.24 0.71
C ASN A 220 -67.82 46.24 0.19
N ALA A 221 -67.43 45.42 -0.81
CA ALA A 221 -68.33 44.47 -1.44
C ALA A 221 -68.38 43.10 -0.70
N ILE A 222 -67.52 42.88 0.27
CA ILE A 222 -67.46 41.64 1.08
C ILE A 222 -67.21 41.97 2.55
N SER A 223 -67.52 41.02 3.48
CA SER A 223 -67.25 41.18 4.90
C SER A 223 -65.80 40.87 5.21
N GLU A 224 -65.22 41.53 6.23
CA GLU A 224 -63.89 41.21 6.75
C GLU A 224 -63.76 39.73 7.19
N PHE A 225 -64.84 39.13 7.68
CA PHE A 225 -64.88 37.73 8.08
C PHE A 225 -64.64 36.81 6.88
N GLN A 226 -65.21 37.10 5.71
CA GLN A 226 -64.98 36.30 4.49
C GLN A 226 -63.50 36.36 4.03
N LEU A 227 -62.90 37.53 4.12
CA LEU A 227 -61.47 37.71 3.81
C LEU A 227 -60.59 36.96 4.82
N PHE A 228 -60.89 37.05 6.11
CA PHE A 228 -60.17 36.36 7.18
C PHE A 228 -60.24 34.80 6.97
N GLU A 229 -61.43 34.26 6.66
CA GLU A 229 -61.59 32.84 6.39
C GLU A 229 -60.76 32.39 5.20
N GLN A 230 -60.72 33.14 4.10
CA GLN A 230 -59.94 32.83 2.93
C GLN A 230 -58.43 32.92 3.21
N THR A 231 -57.97 33.92 3.95
CA THR A 231 -56.59 34.07 4.38
C THR A 231 -56.16 32.88 5.25
N SER A 232 -57.01 32.47 6.18
CA SER A 232 -56.75 31.29 7.02
C SER A 232 -56.64 30.02 6.18
N GLN A 233 -57.48 29.83 5.17
CA GLN A 233 -57.42 28.71 4.26
C GLN A 233 -56.15 28.70 3.40
N ARG A 234 -55.74 29.85 2.87
CA ARG A 234 -54.47 30.01 2.15
C ARG A 234 -53.27 29.63 3.05
N ILE A 235 -53.22 30.15 4.29
CA ILE A 235 -52.16 29.82 5.26
C ILE A 235 -52.12 28.31 5.55
N ASN A 236 -53.28 27.69 5.68
CA ASN A 236 -53.37 26.25 5.90
C ASN A 236 -52.75 25.44 4.73
N TYR A 237 -53.11 25.77 3.48
CA TYR A 237 -52.52 25.12 2.30
C TYR A 237 -51.01 25.40 2.20
N GLU A 238 -50.57 26.63 2.51
CA GLU A 238 -49.14 26.97 2.51
C GLU A 238 -48.36 26.16 3.52
N LYS A 239 -48.87 26.00 4.74
CA LYS A 239 -48.23 25.18 5.78
C LYS A 239 -48.27 23.69 5.41
N THR A 240 -49.36 23.21 4.83
CA THR A 240 -49.47 21.81 4.40
C THR A 240 -48.51 21.51 3.24
N ALA A 241 -48.41 22.39 2.23
CA ALA A 241 -47.44 22.24 1.16
C ALA A 241 -45.97 22.24 1.66
N ALA A 242 -45.67 23.14 2.61
CA ALA A 242 -44.35 23.16 3.25
C ALA A 242 -44.06 21.87 4.01
N ALA A 243 -45.01 21.35 4.80
CA ALA A 243 -44.84 20.07 5.50
C ALA A 243 -44.66 18.89 4.52
N GLN A 244 -45.31 18.97 3.33
CA GLN A 244 -45.16 17.93 2.31
C GLN A 244 -43.73 17.89 1.72
N LEU A 245 -43.03 19.02 1.64
CA LEU A 245 -41.63 19.04 1.22
C LEU A 245 -40.72 18.29 2.18
N ASP A 246 -41.01 18.35 3.48
CA ASP A 246 -40.28 17.59 4.49
C ASP A 246 -40.51 16.07 4.32
N LEU A 247 -41.72 15.65 3.96
CA LEU A 247 -42.05 14.26 3.66
C LEU A 247 -41.31 13.76 2.41
N ILE A 248 -41.27 14.58 1.36
CA ILE A 248 -40.49 14.29 0.15
C ILE A 248 -39.01 14.09 0.51
N SER A 249 -38.43 15.00 1.27
CA SER A 249 -37.02 14.90 1.71
C SER A 249 -36.74 13.61 2.48
N ARG A 250 -37.65 13.20 3.36
CA ARG A 250 -37.53 11.91 4.09
C ARG A 250 -37.65 10.73 3.12
N ALA A 251 -38.60 10.74 2.21
CA ALA A 251 -38.77 9.67 1.22
C ALA A 251 -37.56 9.56 0.27
N GLU A 252 -36.93 10.68 -0.10
CA GLU A 252 -35.69 10.71 -0.87
C GLU A 252 -34.51 10.11 -0.09
N ALA A 253 -34.39 10.40 1.20
CA ALA A 253 -33.37 9.81 2.07
C ALA A 253 -33.57 8.28 2.20
N GLU A 254 -34.82 7.83 2.38
CA GLU A 254 -35.15 6.39 2.45
C GLU A 254 -34.88 5.66 1.14
N LEU A 255 -35.17 6.29 -0.01
CA LEU A 255 -34.82 5.74 -1.33
C LEU A 255 -33.31 5.64 -1.51
N SER A 256 -32.57 6.66 -1.10
CA SER A 256 -31.10 6.67 -1.13
C SER A 256 -30.52 5.54 -0.27
N GLU A 257 -31.07 5.33 0.93
CA GLU A 257 -30.68 4.22 1.80
C GLU A 257 -30.95 2.86 1.14
N ALA A 258 -32.12 2.66 0.55
CA ALA A 258 -32.46 1.42 -0.14
C ALA A 258 -31.52 1.14 -1.33
N LYS A 259 -31.19 2.16 -2.12
CA LYS A 259 -30.19 2.06 -3.21
C LYS A 259 -28.80 1.72 -2.70
N SER A 260 -28.39 2.31 -1.58
CA SER A 260 -27.10 1.99 -0.95
C SER A 260 -27.06 0.55 -0.44
N LYS A 261 -28.15 0.04 0.14
CA LYS A 261 -28.26 -1.38 0.55
C LYS A 261 -28.13 -2.31 -0.64
N LEU A 262 -28.80 -2.02 -1.77
CA LEU A 262 -28.69 -2.80 -3.00
C LEU A 262 -27.25 -2.86 -3.50
N SER A 263 -26.58 -1.72 -3.59
CA SER A 263 -25.16 -1.65 -3.98
C SER A 263 -24.24 -2.41 -3.03
N ASN A 264 -24.51 -2.35 -1.71
CA ASN A 264 -23.73 -3.05 -0.70
C ASN A 264 -23.86 -4.58 -0.78
N ILE A 265 -25.06 -5.10 -1.11
CA ILE A 265 -25.25 -6.55 -1.32
C ILE A 265 -24.36 -7.02 -2.46
N GLU A 266 -24.37 -6.34 -3.60
CA GLU A 266 -23.52 -6.69 -4.75
C GLU A 266 -22.03 -6.60 -4.41
N ALA A 267 -21.61 -5.50 -3.76
CA ALA A 267 -20.21 -5.29 -3.38
C ALA A 267 -19.73 -6.34 -2.37
N THR A 268 -20.57 -6.69 -1.39
CA THR A 268 -20.24 -7.70 -0.38
C THR A 268 -20.10 -9.07 -1.00
N TYR A 269 -21.04 -9.46 -1.86
CA TYR A 269 -20.96 -10.74 -2.57
C TYR A 269 -19.68 -10.86 -3.39
N LYS A 270 -19.36 -9.83 -4.21
CA LYS A 270 -18.12 -9.82 -5.00
C LYS A 270 -16.88 -9.88 -4.13
N LYS A 271 -16.86 -9.14 -3.02
CA LYS A 271 -15.75 -9.15 -2.06
C LYS A 271 -15.55 -10.54 -1.47
N ASP A 272 -16.61 -11.22 -1.06
CA ASP A 272 -16.56 -12.54 -0.42
C ASP A 272 -16.10 -13.60 -1.42
N VAL A 273 -16.60 -13.55 -2.65
CA VAL A 273 -16.14 -14.42 -3.75
C VAL A 273 -14.67 -14.19 -4.07
N MET A 274 -14.24 -12.92 -4.17
CA MET A 274 -12.83 -12.57 -4.41
C MET A 274 -11.92 -13.04 -3.28
N ALA A 275 -12.32 -12.87 -2.02
CA ALA A 275 -11.55 -13.33 -0.88
C ALA A 275 -11.34 -14.85 -0.91
N SER A 276 -12.41 -15.60 -1.19
CA SER A 276 -12.34 -17.05 -1.36
C SER A 276 -11.46 -17.44 -2.55
N LEU A 277 -11.57 -16.75 -3.67
CA LEU A 277 -10.76 -17.00 -4.86
C LEU A 277 -9.26 -16.80 -4.60
N VAL A 278 -8.90 -15.74 -3.88
CA VAL A 278 -7.50 -15.49 -3.49
C VAL A 278 -6.97 -16.61 -2.58
N GLU A 279 -7.77 -17.05 -1.61
CA GLU A 279 -7.37 -18.13 -0.72
C GLU A 279 -7.23 -19.47 -1.47
N SER A 280 -8.17 -19.82 -2.34
CA SER A 280 -8.09 -21.05 -3.13
C SER A 280 -6.90 -21.05 -4.11
N ARG A 281 -6.58 -19.90 -4.72
CA ARG A 281 -5.37 -19.75 -5.54
C ARG A 281 -4.10 -19.93 -4.74
N LYS A 282 -4.03 -19.39 -3.53
CA LYS A 282 -2.86 -19.56 -2.64
C LYS A 282 -2.66 -21.03 -2.24
N GLN A 283 -3.72 -21.78 -2.07
CA GLN A 283 -3.64 -23.21 -1.73
C GLN A 283 -3.30 -24.08 -2.95
N TYR A 284 -3.63 -23.59 -4.14
CA TYR A 284 -3.31 -24.29 -5.41
C TYR A 284 -1.82 -24.20 -5.77
N TYR A 285 -1.13 -23.07 -5.47
CA TYR A 285 0.32 -22.87 -5.74
C TYR A 285 1.18 -23.20 -4.54
#